data_c66eb190048130f2d02be88ade6b8f64
#
_entry.id   c66eb190048130f2d02be88ade6b8f64
#
_cell.length_a   1.000
_cell.length_b   1.000
_cell.length_c   1.000
_cell.angle_alpha   90.00
_cell.angle_beta   90.00
_cell.angle_gamma   90.00
#
_symmetry.space_group_name_H-M   'P 1'
#
loop_
_entity.id
_entity.type
_entity.pdbx_description
1 polymer ?
#
loop_
_entity_poly.entity_id
_entity_poly.type
_entity_poly.pdbx_seq_one_letter_code
_entity_poly.pdbx_strand_id
1 'polypeptide(L)'
;MRKFMWNEIATEKDLNNFMDAMYSFHDSCLKEIKYISGAYVNKELSMIPVNSQRVLSMIIQRQFENPSVIEMQFVGLKHLKLFPNNENDTCEILDATMLLK
;
A
#
# COMPACT_ATOMS: atom_id res chain seq x y z
N MET A 1 -15.63 -18.26 -6.48
CA MET A 1 -15.53 -17.20 -5.46
C MET A 1 -14.08 -17.01 -5.05
N ARG A 2 -13.60 -15.78 -5.17
CA ARG A 2 -12.22 -15.47 -4.76
C ARG A 2 -12.18 -15.26 -3.25
N LYS A 3 -11.28 -15.97 -2.57
CA LYS A 3 -10.98 -15.70 -1.17
C LYS A 3 -9.80 -14.74 -1.11
N PHE A 4 -9.99 -13.62 -0.42
CA PHE A 4 -8.88 -12.78 -0.02
C PHE A 4 -8.20 -13.41 1.19
N MET A 5 -6.89 -13.59 1.07
CA MET A 5 -6.08 -14.02 2.20
C MET A 5 -5.09 -12.92 2.53
N TRP A 6 -5.14 -12.46 3.77
CA TRP A 6 -4.12 -11.55 4.29
C TRP A 6 -2.95 -12.35 4.81
N ASN A 7 -1.77 -12.01 4.33
CA ASN A 7 -0.52 -12.57 4.82
C ASN A 7 0.24 -11.48 5.55
N GLU A 8 0.62 -11.75 6.79
CA GLU A 8 1.36 -10.79 7.59
C GLU A 8 2.84 -10.84 7.23
N ILE A 9 3.44 -9.65 7.05
CA ILE A 9 4.88 -9.51 6.86
C ILE A 9 5.44 -8.94 8.16
N ALA A 10 6.04 -9.79 8.98
CA ALA A 10 6.52 -9.42 10.31
C ALA A 10 8.05 -9.34 10.40
N THR A 11 8.77 -10.02 9.51
CA THR A 11 10.24 -10.09 9.55
C THR A 11 10.84 -9.65 8.23
N GLU A 12 12.13 -9.34 8.24
CA GLU A 12 12.86 -9.01 7.02
C GLU A 12 12.86 -10.17 6.02
N LYS A 13 12.90 -11.40 6.53
CA LYS A 13 12.83 -12.60 5.68
C LYS A 13 11.49 -12.66 4.95
N ASP A 14 10.38 -12.40 5.67
CA ASP A 14 9.05 -12.35 5.07
C ASP A 14 9.01 -11.28 3.98
N LEU A 15 9.56 -10.11 4.27
CA LEU A 15 9.58 -9.00 3.32
C LEU A 15 10.40 -9.34 2.08
N ASN A 16 11.59 -9.91 2.26
CA ASN A 16 12.46 -10.28 1.15
C ASN A 16 11.82 -11.36 0.28
N ASN A 17 11.20 -12.38 0.90
CA ASN A 17 10.50 -13.41 0.16
C ASN A 17 9.34 -12.84 -0.64
N PHE A 18 8.60 -11.90 -0.07
CA PHE A 18 7.51 -11.24 -0.75
C PHE A 18 8.02 -10.43 -1.94
N MET A 19 9.05 -9.61 -1.74
CA MET A 19 9.61 -8.80 -2.82
C MET A 19 10.17 -9.66 -3.95
N ASP A 20 10.84 -10.76 -3.62
CA ASP A 20 11.34 -11.70 -4.61
C ASP A 20 10.18 -12.34 -5.40
N ALA A 21 9.13 -12.77 -4.72
CA ALA A 21 7.97 -13.36 -5.36
C ALA A 21 7.26 -12.38 -6.28
N MET A 22 7.33 -11.09 -5.97
CA MET A 22 6.69 -10.04 -6.75
C MET A 22 7.62 -9.41 -7.79
N TYR A 23 8.84 -9.91 -7.94
CA TYR A 23 9.87 -9.37 -8.85
C TYR A 23 10.09 -7.87 -8.60
N SER A 24 10.12 -7.45 -7.32
CA SER A 24 10.22 -6.05 -6.90
C SER A 24 9.20 -5.14 -7.59
N PHE A 25 8.03 -5.70 -7.91
CA PHE A 25 6.94 -5.03 -8.62
C PHE A 25 7.30 -4.52 -10.01
N HIS A 26 8.30 -5.12 -10.64
CA HIS A 26 8.62 -4.85 -12.04
C HIS A 26 7.42 -5.20 -12.92
N ASP A 27 7.16 -4.41 -13.94
CA ASP A 27 6.01 -4.56 -14.84
C ASP A 27 4.67 -4.49 -14.10
N SER A 28 4.60 -3.63 -13.11
CA SER A 28 3.39 -3.39 -12.33
C SER A 28 3.08 -1.89 -12.33
N CYS A 29 1.88 -1.55 -11.96
CA CYS A 29 1.52 -0.15 -11.76
C CYS A 29 0.78 0.04 -10.44
N LEU A 30 1.00 1.20 -9.83
CA LEU A 30 0.24 1.60 -8.65
C LEU A 30 -1.11 2.11 -9.13
N LYS A 31 -2.15 1.41 -8.71
CA LYS A 31 -3.51 1.77 -9.12
C LYS A 31 -4.16 2.75 -8.17
N GLU A 32 -3.98 2.55 -6.87
CA GLU A 32 -4.77 3.25 -5.88
C GLU A 32 -4.08 3.29 -4.54
N ILE A 33 -4.21 4.43 -3.83
CA ILE A 33 -3.76 4.58 -2.44
C ILE A 33 -4.92 5.17 -1.65
N LYS A 34 -5.14 4.64 -0.44
CA LYS A 34 -6.11 5.15 0.50
C LYS A 34 -5.49 5.24 1.88
N TYR A 35 -5.58 6.41 2.51
CA TYR A 35 -5.07 6.62 3.87
C TYR A 35 -6.21 6.96 4.82
N ILE A 36 -6.22 6.30 5.95
CA ILE A 36 -7.21 6.54 7.01
C ILE A 36 -6.46 6.91 8.29
N SER A 37 -6.65 8.14 8.75
CA SER A 37 -6.02 8.63 9.98
C SER A 37 -6.77 8.15 11.24
N GLY A 38 -8.08 8.11 11.16
CA GLY A 38 -8.98 7.91 12.28
C GLY A 38 -9.65 9.20 12.75
N ALA A 39 -9.26 10.34 12.19
CA ALA A 39 -9.86 11.63 12.51
C ALA A 39 -11.28 11.74 11.93
N TYR A 40 -12.13 12.48 12.60
CA TYR A 40 -13.50 12.69 12.14
C TYR A 40 -14.11 13.93 12.77
N VAL A 41 -15.27 14.33 12.26
CA VAL A 41 -16.11 15.36 12.85
C VAL A 41 -17.37 14.69 13.36
N ASN A 42 -17.72 14.93 14.61
CA ASN A 42 -18.86 14.29 15.23
C ASN A 42 -20.18 15.01 14.90
N LYS A 43 -21.30 14.54 15.48
CA LYS A 43 -22.63 15.09 15.19
C LYS A 43 -22.78 16.54 15.61
N GLU A 44 -22.06 16.95 16.62
CA GLU A 44 -22.06 18.32 17.14
C GLU A 44 -21.14 19.25 16.36
N LEU A 45 -20.58 18.75 15.26
CA LEU A 45 -19.64 19.46 14.41
C LEU A 45 -18.34 19.84 15.13
N SER A 46 -18.00 19.04 16.12
CA SER A 46 -16.68 19.16 16.78
C SER A 46 -15.67 18.26 16.10
N MET A 47 -14.49 18.80 15.86
CA MET A 47 -13.40 18.05 15.25
C MET A 47 -12.74 17.13 16.29
N ILE A 48 -12.58 15.87 15.91
CA ILE A 48 -11.84 14.88 16.70
C ILE A 48 -10.60 14.51 15.88
N PRO A 49 -9.51 15.27 16.04
CA PRO A 49 -8.32 15.15 15.18
C PRO A 49 -7.35 14.08 15.67
N VAL A 50 -7.85 12.88 15.87
CA VAL A 50 -7.04 11.76 16.37
C VAL A 50 -6.36 11.02 15.21
N ASN A 51 -5.22 10.41 15.51
CA ASN A 51 -4.49 9.56 14.57
C ASN A 51 -4.49 8.12 15.06
N SER A 52 -5.68 7.62 15.40
CA SER A 52 -5.82 6.32 16.05
C SER A 52 -5.63 5.14 15.10
N GLN A 53 -5.85 5.33 13.81
CA GLN A 53 -5.76 4.24 12.83
C GLN A 53 -4.45 4.25 12.06
N ARG A 54 -4.15 5.32 11.35
CA ARG A 54 -2.93 5.46 10.55
C ARG A 54 -2.71 4.25 9.64
N VAL A 55 -3.75 3.93 8.88
CA VAL A 55 -3.74 2.78 7.97
C VAL A 55 -3.60 3.27 6.54
N LEU A 56 -2.63 2.73 5.84
CA LEU A 56 -2.45 2.96 4.40
C LEU A 56 -2.77 1.68 3.65
N SER A 57 -3.69 1.77 2.70
CA SER A 57 -3.98 0.69 1.77
C SER A 57 -3.50 1.07 0.38
N MET A 58 -2.87 0.12 -0.30
CA MET A 58 -2.27 0.33 -1.61
C MET A 58 -2.65 -0.83 -2.51
N ILE A 59 -3.14 -0.53 -3.72
CA ILE A 59 -3.48 -1.55 -4.70
C ILE A 59 -2.52 -1.43 -5.87
N ILE A 60 -1.86 -2.54 -6.17
CA ILE A 60 -0.92 -2.66 -7.29
C ILE A 60 -1.46 -3.72 -8.26
N GLN A 61 -1.49 -3.39 -9.54
CA GLN A 61 -1.82 -4.34 -10.59
C GLN A 61 -0.56 -4.75 -11.33
N ARG A 62 -0.47 -6.03 -11.66
CA ARG A 62 0.71 -6.64 -12.28
C ARG A 62 0.35 -7.20 -13.64
N GLN A 63 1.34 -7.26 -14.52
CA GLN A 63 1.22 -7.94 -15.82
C GLN A 63 1.49 -9.43 -15.71
N PHE A 64 1.44 -9.99 -14.50
CA PHE A 64 1.63 -11.41 -14.22
C PHE A 64 0.35 -11.98 -13.63
N GLU A 65 0.12 -13.27 -13.88
CA GLU A 65 -0.96 -14.00 -13.21
C GLU A 65 -0.45 -14.54 -11.86
N ASN A 66 -1.41 -14.82 -10.97
CA ASN A 66 -1.19 -15.49 -9.68
C ASN A 66 -0.17 -14.82 -8.76
N PRO A 67 -0.44 -13.62 -8.27
CA PRO A 67 -1.63 -12.82 -8.49
C PRO A 67 -1.41 -11.69 -9.51
N SER A 68 -2.48 -11.21 -10.12
CA SER A 68 -2.44 -10.03 -10.98
C SER A 68 -2.74 -8.75 -10.21
N VAL A 69 -3.38 -8.85 -9.05
CA VAL A 69 -3.72 -7.72 -8.19
C VAL A 69 -3.25 -8.00 -6.78
N ILE A 70 -2.58 -7.02 -6.18
CA ILE A 70 -2.09 -7.12 -4.80
C ILE A 70 -2.59 -5.91 -4.03
N GLU A 71 -3.16 -6.17 -2.87
CA GLU A 71 -3.46 -5.13 -1.89
C GLU A 71 -2.49 -5.24 -0.73
N MET A 72 -1.83 -4.13 -0.41
CA MET A 72 -0.95 -4.03 0.74
C MET A 72 -1.57 -3.09 1.76
N GLN A 73 -1.45 -3.45 3.02
CA GLN A 73 -1.94 -2.63 4.11
C GLN A 73 -0.83 -2.38 5.12
N PHE A 74 -0.63 -1.11 5.43
CA PHE A 74 0.37 -0.67 6.40
C PHE A 74 -0.37 -0.06 7.59
N VAL A 75 -0.12 -0.60 8.78
CA VAL A 75 -0.77 -0.19 10.02
C VAL A 75 0.24 0.58 10.89
N GLY A 76 -0.23 1.61 11.55
CA GLY A 76 0.65 2.42 12.39
C GLY A 76 1.64 3.26 11.59
N LEU A 77 1.23 3.72 10.44
CA LEU A 77 2.10 4.48 9.52
C LEU A 77 2.64 5.73 10.20
N LYS A 78 3.95 5.93 10.11
CA LYS A 78 4.62 7.09 10.70
C LYS A 78 4.95 8.17 9.67
N HIS A 79 5.19 7.77 8.45
CA HIS A 79 5.66 8.69 7.42
C HIS A 79 5.18 8.25 6.05
N LEU A 80 4.68 9.20 5.27
CA LEU A 80 4.29 8.96 3.88
C LEU A 80 4.77 10.13 3.04
N LYS A 81 5.46 9.80 1.95
CA LYS A 81 5.78 10.75 0.89
C LYS A 81 5.21 10.25 -0.42
N LEU A 82 4.54 11.13 -1.14
CA LEU A 82 3.99 10.82 -2.44
C LEU A 82 4.36 11.92 -3.42
N PHE A 83 4.99 11.51 -4.53
CA PHE A 83 5.37 12.42 -5.61
C PHE A 83 4.67 11.96 -6.89
N PRO A 84 3.40 12.37 -7.10
CA PRO A 84 2.71 11.99 -8.31
C PRO A 84 3.39 12.61 -9.53
N ASN A 85 3.57 11.82 -10.57
CA ASN A 85 4.06 12.32 -11.82
C ASN A 85 2.97 13.16 -12.52
N ASN A 86 3.37 13.97 -13.49
CA ASN A 86 2.39 14.71 -14.27
C ASN A 86 1.63 13.76 -15.22
N GLU A 87 0.59 14.25 -15.85
CA GLU A 87 -0.29 13.42 -16.67
C GLU A 87 0.37 12.82 -17.91
N ASN A 88 1.52 13.35 -18.31
CA ASN A 88 2.28 12.83 -19.46
C ASN A 88 3.25 11.73 -19.08
N ASP A 89 3.46 11.49 -17.80
CA ASP A 89 4.32 10.42 -17.29
C ASP A 89 3.49 9.18 -16.98
N THR A 90 4.17 8.04 -16.88
CA THR A 90 3.50 6.77 -16.58
C THR A 90 3.56 6.45 -15.10
N CYS A 91 2.63 5.59 -14.65
CA CYS A 91 2.63 5.05 -13.30
C CYS A 91 3.25 3.65 -13.25
N GLU A 92 4.01 3.27 -14.27
CA GLU A 92 4.68 2.00 -14.31
C GLU A 92 5.79 1.94 -13.26
N ILE A 93 5.83 0.82 -12.54
CA ILE A 93 6.88 0.56 -11.57
C ILE A 93 7.98 -0.25 -12.26
N LEU A 94 9.16 0.32 -12.37
CA LEU A 94 10.31 -0.38 -12.93
C LEU A 94 11.03 -1.18 -11.85
N ASP A 95 11.07 -0.64 -10.64
CA ASP A 95 11.66 -1.30 -9.50
C ASP A 95 11.11 -0.70 -8.21
N ALA A 96 11.10 -1.47 -7.15
CA ALA A 96 10.61 -1.01 -5.85
C ALA A 96 11.43 -1.63 -4.73
N THR A 97 11.59 -0.87 -3.65
CA THR A 97 12.31 -1.32 -2.45
C THR A 97 11.45 -1.07 -1.23
N MET A 98 11.41 -2.05 -0.33
CA MET A 98 10.75 -1.93 0.96
C MET A 98 11.69 -2.27 2.08
N LEU A 99 11.58 -1.52 3.16
CA LEU A 99 12.37 -1.71 4.37
C LEU A 99 11.42 -1.83 5.56
N LEU A 100 11.70 -2.81 6.42
CA LEU A 100 11.00 -2.98 7.68
C LEU A 100 11.81 -2.29 8.78
N LYS A 101 11.14 -1.38 9.50
CA LYS A 101 11.76 -0.63 10.60
C LYS A 101 10.99 -0.83 11.89
#